data_beecfd717bb3233fbb07e4654e73ff7f
#
_entry.id   beecfd717bb3233fbb07e4654e73ff7f
#
_cell.length_a   1.000
_cell.length_b   1.000
_cell.length_c   1.000
_cell.angle_alpha   90.00
_cell.angle_beta   90.00
_cell.angle_gamma   90.00
#
_symmetry.space_group_name_H-M   'P 1'
#
loop_
_entity.id
_entity.type
_entity.pdbx_description
1 polymer ?
#
loop_
_entity_poly.entity_id
_entity_poly.type
_entity_poly.pdbx_seq_one_letter_code
_entity_poly.pdbx_strand_id
1 'polypeptide(L)'
;MRKYTFIGILILMAGLGAACEDQLNALPGQSKVEGNVILDQKTAEVALNGVYYRFADGGDDRGTPSTMWASSHEISPGLLTGYIRYPYGSVAMEENSSLTANDYSVANLWSGSYKIINAANGVIKQIAEVDDNEFVGDRKNEIIAEACWLRAYGHYNLLRYFAQFYDQESKYGVLLRKEFVTSSNIAQSRSSVKASYDCILEDLDFAERYAPDENRNIYVNQWVAKGLKARVLMMRGTEGDYEKVITLTKDIIEKGPYELEENLKDIFKEKGLASKEVMLGIEPFVNQVRHYDDYAYREEPAYLRTTTDTLLYENDPRGEWMRGAIGEGEGITKYLGNQVEVCYAMRLTEMYLLQAEAIVRSGGLLSDAKALLKEVMGHAGITVFTELDAIADRDELLFEIYKETARNLMLEDGIEWSALIRLPMERILEVKPAIREQNYIILPIPADEFEKNPVIGDQNPGYSKN
;
A
#
# COMPACT_ATOMS: atom_id res chain seq x y z
N MET A 1 1.87 -22.21 73.98
CA MET A 1 2.32 -22.41 72.60
C MET A 1 1.40 -21.88 71.49
N ARG A 2 0.07 -21.95 71.61
CA ARG A 2 -0.87 -21.48 70.55
C ARG A 2 -0.91 -19.94 70.32
N LYS A 3 -0.53 -19.11 71.29
CA LYS A 3 -0.56 -17.64 71.12
C LYS A 3 0.65 -17.09 70.34
N TYR A 4 1.81 -17.75 70.40
CA TYR A 4 3.03 -17.30 69.68
C TYR A 4 3.03 -17.74 68.24
N THR A 5 2.32 -18.79 67.86
CA THR A 5 2.15 -19.25 66.49
C THR A 5 1.28 -18.29 65.67
N PHE A 6 0.27 -17.66 66.31
CA PHE A 6 -0.59 -16.68 65.63
C PHE A 6 0.11 -15.33 65.36
N ILE A 7 1.00 -14.91 66.29
CA ILE A 7 1.80 -13.67 66.11
C ILE A 7 2.87 -13.86 65.02
N GLY A 8 3.48 -15.04 64.93
CA GLY A 8 4.46 -15.34 63.87
C GLY A 8 3.84 -15.39 62.46
N ILE A 9 2.59 -15.88 62.30
CA ILE A 9 1.87 -15.91 61.06
C ILE A 9 1.38 -14.50 60.63
N LEU A 10 1.00 -13.65 61.59
CA LEU A 10 0.59 -12.26 61.32
C LEU A 10 1.76 -11.38 60.86
N ILE A 11 2.96 -11.59 61.42
CA ILE A 11 4.18 -10.87 61.01
C ILE A 11 4.68 -11.36 59.63
N LEU A 12 4.52 -12.66 59.33
CA LEU A 12 4.86 -13.20 58.02
C LEU A 12 3.93 -12.70 56.91
N MET A 13 2.61 -12.49 57.20
CA MET A 13 1.65 -11.91 56.25
C MET A 13 1.85 -10.39 56.05
N ALA A 14 2.31 -9.66 57.04
CA ALA A 14 2.60 -8.23 56.92
C ALA A 14 3.89 -7.96 56.10
N GLY A 15 4.86 -8.90 56.08
CA GLY A 15 6.08 -8.79 55.27
C GLY A 15 5.87 -9.11 53.76
N LEU A 16 4.80 -9.78 53.40
CA LEU A 16 4.51 -10.10 51.99
C LEU A 16 3.76 -8.97 51.27
N GLY A 17 3.19 -8.00 51.99
CA GLY A 17 2.47 -6.86 51.38
C GLY A 17 3.37 -5.68 50.96
N ALA A 18 4.61 -5.61 51.50
CA ALA A 18 5.51 -4.50 51.21
C ALA A 18 6.47 -4.74 50.04
N ALA A 19 6.48 -5.96 49.44
CA ALA A 19 7.39 -6.32 48.35
C ALA A 19 6.77 -6.14 46.95
N CYS A 20 5.49 -5.76 46.83
CA CYS A 20 4.84 -5.67 45.55
C CYS A 20 4.71 -4.24 44.98
N GLU A 21 4.90 -3.18 45.74
CA GLU A 21 4.77 -1.82 45.21
C GLU A 21 5.97 -1.38 44.37
N ASP A 22 7.19 -1.81 44.71
CA ASP A 22 8.38 -1.46 43.94
C ASP A 22 8.49 -2.22 42.60
N GLN A 23 7.88 -3.39 42.46
CA GLN A 23 7.82 -4.13 41.18
C GLN A 23 6.71 -3.66 40.26
N LEU A 24 5.64 -3.08 40.78
CA LEU A 24 4.57 -2.49 39.97
C LEU A 24 4.96 -1.13 39.37
N ASN A 25 5.92 -0.44 39.95
CA ASN A 25 6.48 0.82 39.48
C ASN A 25 7.82 0.66 38.72
N ALA A 26 8.40 -0.53 38.70
CA ALA A 26 9.58 -0.81 37.88
C ALA A 26 9.11 -0.95 36.41
N LEU A 27 9.39 0.07 35.61
CA LEU A 27 9.27 -0.04 34.15
C LEU A 27 10.05 -1.29 33.70
N PRO A 28 9.42 -2.22 32.98
CA PRO A 28 10.15 -3.38 32.46
C PRO A 28 11.37 -2.87 31.70
N GLY A 29 12.57 -3.33 32.06
CA GLY A 29 13.84 -2.82 31.53
C GLY A 29 13.98 -2.92 29.97
N GLN A 30 13.02 -3.53 29.30
CA GLN A 30 12.91 -3.63 27.84
C GLN A 30 11.63 -3.00 27.28
N SER A 31 10.69 -2.53 28.10
CA SER A 31 9.49 -1.83 27.62
C SER A 31 9.76 -0.34 27.61
N LYS A 32 9.81 0.23 26.42
CA LYS A 32 9.77 1.67 26.23
C LYS A 32 8.30 2.11 26.30
N VAL A 33 8.00 3.02 27.23
CA VAL A 33 6.67 3.61 27.40
C VAL A 33 6.58 4.93 26.64
N GLU A 34 5.37 5.41 26.39
CA GLU A 34 5.13 6.69 25.74
C GLU A 34 5.96 7.81 26.42
N GLY A 35 6.69 8.60 25.62
CA GLY A 35 7.54 9.69 26.10
C GLY A 35 9.02 9.35 26.31
N ASN A 36 9.40 8.06 26.29
CA ASN A 36 10.79 7.62 26.53
C ASN A 36 11.38 6.79 25.38
N VAL A 37 10.77 6.79 24.22
CA VAL A 37 11.20 5.91 23.11
C VAL A 37 12.26 6.58 22.24
N ILE A 38 12.08 7.85 21.88
CA ILE A 38 12.98 8.61 21.02
C ILE A 38 13.73 9.63 21.89
N LEU A 39 15.05 9.44 22.00
CA LEU A 39 15.94 10.28 22.79
C LEU A 39 17.08 10.87 21.97
N ASP A 40 17.40 10.26 20.84
CA ASP A 40 18.51 10.57 19.96
C ASP A 40 18.24 10.01 18.54
N GLN A 41 19.15 10.28 17.61
CA GLN A 41 19.05 9.78 16.23
C GLN A 41 18.90 8.25 16.18
N LYS A 42 19.67 7.49 16.95
CA LYS A 42 19.65 6.03 16.92
C LYS A 42 18.27 5.47 17.33
N THR A 43 17.70 6.02 18.38
CA THR A 43 16.37 5.60 18.86
C THR A 43 15.25 6.07 17.93
N ALA A 44 15.42 7.22 17.26
CA ALA A 44 14.52 7.69 16.21
C ALA A 44 14.51 6.74 15.00
N GLU A 45 15.68 6.30 14.54
CA GLU A 45 15.81 5.33 13.43
C GLU A 45 15.20 3.98 13.80
N VAL A 46 15.37 3.50 15.02
CA VAL A 46 14.71 2.26 15.51
C VAL A 46 13.19 2.42 15.52
N ALA A 47 12.68 3.58 15.94
CA ALA A 47 11.24 3.85 15.93
C ALA A 47 10.68 3.94 14.51
N LEU A 48 11.40 4.60 13.59
CA LEU A 48 11.04 4.65 12.17
C LEU A 48 11.03 3.26 11.54
N ASN A 49 12.01 2.41 11.83
CA ASN A 49 12.00 1.00 11.38
C ASN A 49 10.76 0.24 11.89
N GLY A 50 10.24 0.59 13.06
CA GLY A 50 8.96 0.09 13.56
C GLY A 50 7.76 0.51 12.69
N VAL A 51 7.81 1.70 12.05
CA VAL A 51 6.78 2.13 11.09
C VAL A 51 6.91 1.36 9.77
N TYR A 52 8.13 1.18 9.26
CA TYR A 52 8.39 0.34 8.08
C TYR A 52 7.97 -1.13 8.30
N TYR A 53 8.16 -1.64 9.51
CA TYR A 53 7.63 -2.96 9.88
C TYR A 53 6.11 -3.03 9.74
N ARG A 54 5.38 -1.98 10.14
CA ARG A 54 3.93 -1.88 9.93
C ARG A 54 3.56 -1.71 8.47
N PHE A 55 4.36 -0.97 7.72
CA PHE A 55 4.19 -0.82 6.27
C PHE A 55 4.35 -2.15 5.54
N ALA A 56 5.34 -2.96 5.90
CA ALA A 56 5.52 -4.31 5.39
C ALA A 56 4.45 -5.30 5.91
N ASP A 57 3.53 -4.85 6.78
CA ASP A 57 2.59 -5.70 7.50
C ASP A 57 3.30 -6.90 8.15
N GLY A 58 4.35 -6.55 8.91
CA GLY A 58 5.26 -7.51 9.52
C GLY A 58 4.61 -8.28 10.67
N GLY A 59 3.87 -9.30 10.36
CA GLY A 59 3.23 -10.19 11.33
C GLY A 59 2.86 -11.51 10.70
N ASP A 60 2.80 -12.58 11.50
CA ASP A 60 2.41 -13.91 11.08
C ASP A 60 1.58 -14.54 12.19
N ASP A 61 0.42 -15.08 11.85
CA ASP A 61 -0.46 -15.84 12.74
C ASP A 61 0.24 -17.09 13.32
N ARG A 62 1.31 -17.55 12.66
CA ARG A 62 2.14 -18.69 13.10
C ARG A 62 3.20 -18.31 14.13
N GLY A 63 3.29 -17.03 14.52
CA GLY A 63 4.21 -16.53 15.53
C GLY A 63 5.65 -16.33 15.07
N THR A 64 5.92 -16.40 13.76
CA THR A 64 7.21 -16.06 13.15
C THR A 64 7.09 -14.73 12.40
N PRO A 65 8.10 -13.84 12.47
CA PRO A 65 8.09 -12.62 11.67
C PRO A 65 8.02 -12.96 10.18
N SER A 66 7.05 -12.38 9.48
CA SER A 66 6.95 -12.46 8.03
C SER A 66 6.27 -11.20 7.48
N THR A 67 6.46 -10.90 6.21
CA THR A 67 5.69 -9.87 5.54
C THR A 67 4.33 -10.43 5.15
N MET A 68 3.27 -9.67 5.45
CA MET A 68 1.89 -10.00 5.07
C MET A 68 1.42 -9.10 3.92
N TRP A 69 2.35 -8.39 3.28
CA TRP A 69 2.09 -7.43 2.21
C TRP A 69 1.16 -7.97 1.12
N ALA A 70 1.43 -9.19 0.65
CA ALA A 70 0.70 -9.79 -0.46
C ALA A 70 -0.82 -9.81 -0.22
N SER A 71 -1.27 -10.15 0.98
CA SER A 71 -2.71 -10.27 1.28
C SER A 71 -3.48 -8.98 0.99
N SER A 72 -2.95 -7.82 1.40
CA SER A 72 -3.61 -6.52 1.28
C SER A 72 -3.30 -5.80 -0.03
N HIS A 73 -2.08 -5.96 -0.56
CA HIS A 73 -1.57 -5.12 -1.66
C HIS A 73 -1.46 -5.85 -3.00
N GLU A 74 -1.59 -7.17 -3.02
CA GLU A 74 -1.56 -8.00 -4.22
C GLU A 74 -2.86 -8.79 -4.38
N ILE A 75 -3.20 -9.63 -3.40
CA ILE A 75 -4.33 -10.56 -3.48
C ILE A 75 -5.67 -9.82 -3.47
N SER A 76 -5.92 -8.95 -2.48
CA SER A 76 -7.18 -8.20 -2.39
C SER A 76 -7.48 -7.39 -3.66
N PRO A 77 -6.56 -6.56 -4.19
CA PRO A 77 -6.82 -5.84 -5.44
C PRO A 77 -6.91 -6.76 -6.67
N GLY A 78 -6.16 -7.85 -6.71
CA GLY A 78 -6.27 -8.84 -7.78
C GLY A 78 -7.64 -9.53 -7.84
N LEU A 79 -8.25 -9.80 -6.68
CA LEU A 79 -9.63 -10.30 -6.58
C LEU A 79 -10.66 -9.24 -6.98
N LEU A 80 -10.47 -7.99 -6.54
CA LEU A 80 -11.34 -6.86 -6.89
C LEU A 80 -11.36 -6.60 -8.39
N THR A 81 -10.22 -6.68 -9.08
CA THR A 81 -10.13 -6.55 -10.53
C THR A 81 -10.61 -7.79 -11.28
N GLY A 82 -10.57 -8.96 -10.63
CA GLY A 82 -10.92 -10.24 -11.23
C GLY A 82 -9.79 -10.87 -12.06
N TYR A 83 -8.54 -10.43 -11.89
CA TYR A 83 -7.39 -11.06 -12.55
C TYR A 83 -6.99 -12.38 -11.89
N ILE A 84 -7.33 -12.53 -10.63
CA ILE A 84 -7.24 -13.78 -9.89
C ILE A 84 -8.58 -14.12 -9.24
N ARG A 85 -8.76 -15.38 -8.88
CA ARG A 85 -9.90 -15.87 -8.10
C ARG A 85 -9.41 -16.84 -7.03
N TYR A 86 -10.20 -16.99 -5.98
CA TYR A 86 -9.96 -18.00 -4.98
C TYR A 86 -10.40 -19.40 -5.49
N PRO A 87 -9.56 -20.44 -5.41
CA PRO A 87 -9.85 -21.73 -6.04
C PRO A 87 -10.91 -22.56 -5.32
N TYR A 88 -11.11 -22.33 -4.01
CA TYR A 88 -11.93 -23.19 -3.15
C TYR A 88 -13.35 -22.62 -2.89
N GLY A 89 -13.83 -21.73 -3.71
CA GLY A 89 -15.16 -21.14 -3.63
C GLY A 89 -15.17 -19.67 -4.03
N SER A 90 -16.33 -19.03 -3.97
CA SER A 90 -16.47 -17.60 -4.18
C SER A 90 -16.15 -16.85 -2.91
N VAL A 91 -15.38 -15.77 -3.00
CA VAL A 91 -15.14 -14.83 -1.90
C VAL A 91 -15.71 -13.45 -2.27
N ALA A 92 -16.17 -12.72 -1.25
CA ALA A 92 -16.87 -11.45 -1.46
C ALA A 92 -16.06 -10.42 -2.25
N MET A 93 -14.73 -10.40 -2.10
CA MET A 93 -13.82 -9.54 -2.88
C MET A 93 -13.90 -9.78 -4.39
N GLU A 94 -14.22 -10.99 -4.86
CA GLU A 94 -14.41 -11.29 -6.28
C GLU A 94 -15.73 -10.74 -6.84
N GLU A 95 -16.72 -10.59 -5.97
CA GLU A 95 -18.06 -10.19 -6.36
C GLU A 95 -18.38 -8.72 -6.07
N ASN A 96 -17.41 -7.91 -5.71
CA ASN A 96 -17.48 -6.47 -5.37
C ASN A 96 -18.81 -6.03 -4.72
N SER A 97 -19.93 -6.10 -5.44
CA SER A 97 -21.26 -5.70 -4.96
C SER A 97 -21.85 -6.59 -3.85
N SER A 98 -21.19 -7.70 -3.51
CA SER A 98 -21.56 -8.60 -2.40
C SER A 98 -20.76 -8.32 -1.12
N LEU A 99 -19.78 -7.41 -1.17
CA LEU A 99 -19.00 -7.03 0.00
C LEU A 99 -19.87 -6.42 1.10
N THR A 100 -19.57 -6.79 2.33
CA THR A 100 -20.24 -6.29 3.52
C THR A 100 -19.25 -5.65 4.49
N ALA A 101 -19.77 -4.88 5.45
CA ALA A 101 -18.96 -4.28 6.49
C ALA A 101 -18.28 -5.31 7.42
N ASN A 102 -18.73 -6.57 7.40
CA ASN A 102 -18.18 -7.65 8.22
C ASN A 102 -17.11 -8.49 7.52
N ASP A 103 -16.77 -8.18 6.27
CA ASP A 103 -15.73 -8.93 5.55
C ASP A 103 -14.34 -8.72 6.16
N TYR A 104 -13.66 -9.82 6.44
CA TYR A 104 -12.33 -9.82 7.05
C TYR A 104 -11.29 -9.05 6.22
N SER A 105 -11.30 -9.19 4.89
CA SER A 105 -10.37 -8.49 4.00
C SER A 105 -10.60 -6.98 4.02
N VAL A 106 -11.87 -6.53 4.13
CA VAL A 106 -12.24 -5.12 4.30
C VAL A 106 -11.67 -4.58 5.62
N ALA A 107 -11.87 -5.31 6.73
CA ALA A 107 -11.35 -4.94 8.03
C ALA A 107 -9.82 -4.88 8.07
N ASN A 108 -9.13 -5.78 7.37
CA ASN A 108 -7.68 -5.81 7.30
C ASN A 108 -7.10 -4.60 6.54
N LEU A 109 -7.62 -4.28 5.36
CA LEU A 109 -7.21 -3.10 4.58
C LEU A 109 -7.38 -1.81 5.39
N TRP A 110 -8.49 -1.68 6.11
CA TRP A 110 -8.78 -0.54 6.98
C TRP A 110 -7.81 -0.46 8.16
N SER A 111 -7.76 -1.52 8.96
CA SER A 111 -6.95 -1.53 10.19
C SER A 111 -5.45 -1.49 9.91
N GLY A 112 -4.97 -2.17 8.86
CA GLY A 112 -3.57 -2.13 8.42
C GLY A 112 -3.12 -0.70 8.13
N SER A 113 -3.91 0.04 7.34
CA SER A 113 -3.61 1.44 7.02
C SER A 113 -3.56 2.33 8.28
N TYR A 114 -4.49 2.19 9.21
CA TYR A 114 -4.45 2.97 10.46
C TYR A 114 -3.32 2.57 11.41
N LYS A 115 -2.84 1.33 11.39
CA LYS A 115 -1.65 0.92 12.14
C LYS A 115 -0.40 1.65 11.66
N ILE A 116 -0.22 1.80 10.34
CA ILE A 116 0.88 2.58 9.75
C ILE A 116 0.77 4.05 10.17
N ILE A 117 -0.40 4.65 9.97
CA ILE A 117 -0.67 6.06 10.30
C ILE A 117 -0.36 6.34 11.78
N ASN A 118 -0.85 5.50 12.69
CA ASN A 118 -0.64 5.71 14.13
C ASN A 118 0.83 5.55 14.54
N ALA A 119 1.54 4.59 13.97
CA ALA A 119 2.98 4.41 14.21
C ALA A 119 3.77 5.63 13.70
N ALA A 120 3.47 6.13 12.50
CA ALA A 120 4.08 7.34 11.94
C ALA A 120 3.82 8.58 12.83
N ASN A 121 2.58 8.76 13.29
CA ASN A 121 2.23 9.82 14.23
C ASN A 121 3.04 9.75 15.53
N GLY A 122 3.29 8.53 16.01
CA GLY A 122 4.13 8.32 17.20
C GLY A 122 5.57 8.82 17.02
N VAL A 123 6.17 8.53 15.85
CA VAL A 123 7.52 9.00 15.50
C VAL A 123 7.54 10.53 15.36
N ILE A 124 6.62 11.10 14.57
CA ILE A 124 6.56 12.55 14.30
C ILE A 124 6.39 13.33 15.62
N LYS A 125 5.49 12.88 16.50
CA LYS A 125 5.25 13.51 17.80
C LYS A 125 6.50 13.51 18.68
N GLN A 126 7.13 12.35 18.86
CA GLN A 126 8.22 12.19 19.81
C GLN A 126 9.51 12.84 19.32
N ILE A 127 9.83 12.75 18.03
CA ILE A 127 11.03 13.36 17.46
C ILE A 127 11.01 14.89 17.53
N ALA A 128 9.82 15.51 17.56
CA ALA A 128 9.67 16.96 17.72
C ALA A 128 10.15 17.46 19.07
N GLU A 129 10.17 16.60 20.10
CA GLU A 129 10.59 16.91 21.46
C GLU A 129 12.12 16.72 21.68
N VAL A 130 12.84 16.16 20.70
CA VAL A 130 14.28 15.89 20.78
C VAL A 130 15.07 17.05 20.19
N ASP A 131 16.13 17.48 20.88
CA ASP A 131 17.00 18.56 20.42
C ASP A 131 17.67 18.23 19.08
N ASP A 132 17.83 19.24 18.23
CA ASP A 132 18.43 19.05 16.89
C ASP A 132 19.89 18.60 16.95
N ASN A 133 20.63 18.93 18.05
CA ASN A 133 22.01 18.53 18.27
C ASN A 133 22.20 17.02 18.52
N GLU A 134 21.10 16.29 18.77
CA GLU A 134 21.09 14.82 18.88
C GLU A 134 21.08 14.13 17.49
N PHE A 135 21.07 14.92 16.41
CA PHE A 135 21.06 14.44 15.03
C PHE A 135 22.24 14.97 14.23
N VAL A 136 22.74 14.17 13.29
CA VAL A 136 23.81 14.55 12.36
C VAL A 136 23.19 15.09 11.07
N GLY A 137 23.58 16.30 10.65
CA GLY A 137 23.07 16.92 9.42
C GLY A 137 21.55 17.10 9.44
N ASP A 138 20.90 16.76 8.35
CA ASP A 138 19.44 16.90 8.19
C ASP A 138 18.65 15.67 8.64
N ARG A 139 19.29 14.65 9.28
CA ARG A 139 18.69 13.35 9.57
C ARG A 139 17.38 13.44 10.37
N LYS A 140 17.21 14.43 11.24
CA LYS A 140 15.94 14.67 11.94
C LYS A 140 14.79 14.93 10.96
N ASN A 141 14.99 15.85 10.01
CA ASN A 141 13.99 16.17 9.00
C ASN A 141 13.74 15.01 8.05
N GLU A 142 14.79 14.26 7.68
CA GLU A 142 14.67 13.08 6.84
C GLU A 142 13.80 12.00 7.49
N ILE A 143 14.00 11.70 8.79
CA ILE A 143 13.18 10.73 9.53
C ILE A 143 11.72 11.19 9.61
N ILE A 144 11.48 12.48 9.85
CA ILE A 144 10.13 13.05 9.83
C ILE A 144 9.51 12.91 8.44
N ALA A 145 10.27 13.16 7.37
CA ALA A 145 9.83 13.06 5.99
C ALA A 145 9.45 11.62 5.60
N GLU A 146 10.26 10.65 5.99
CA GLU A 146 9.94 9.24 5.81
C GLU A 146 8.67 8.85 6.58
N ALA A 147 8.50 9.31 7.81
CA ALA A 147 7.29 9.07 8.61
C ALA A 147 6.05 9.77 8.01
N CYS A 148 6.17 11.01 7.48
CA CYS A 148 5.11 11.71 6.77
C CYS A 148 4.69 10.95 5.51
N TRP A 149 5.64 10.44 4.73
CA TRP A 149 5.34 9.61 3.56
C TRP A 149 4.54 8.35 3.94
N LEU A 150 4.98 7.64 5.00
CA LEU A 150 4.28 6.44 5.49
C LEU A 150 2.86 6.76 5.98
N ARG A 151 2.67 7.92 6.63
CA ARG A 151 1.35 8.42 7.02
C ARG A 151 0.48 8.76 5.82
N ALA A 152 1.04 9.45 4.83
CA ALA A 152 0.38 9.76 3.57
C ALA A 152 -0.03 8.49 2.82
N TYR A 153 0.85 7.50 2.75
CA TYR A 153 0.56 6.20 2.14
C TYR A 153 -0.62 5.49 2.82
N GLY A 154 -0.64 5.47 4.16
CA GLY A 154 -1.77 4.90 4.90
C GLY A 154 -3.08 5.63 4.60
N HIS A 155 -3.09 6.97 4.60
CA HIS A 155 -4.28 7.75 4.25
C HIS A 155 -4.68 7.59 2.76
N TYR A 156 -3.71 7.46 1.85
CA TYR A 156 -3.98 7.20 0.43
C TYR A 156 -4.63 5.84 0.22
N ASN A 157 -4.19 4.78 0.92
CA ASN A 157 -4.83 3.48 0.88
C ASN A 157 -6.28 3.55 1.37
N LEU A 158 -6.54 4.26 2.47
CA LEU A 158 -7.90 4.48 2.95
C LEU A 158 -8.74 5.26 1.93
N LEU A 159 -8.16 6.29 1.32
CA LEU A 159 -8.85 7.10 0.31
C LEU A 159 -9.24 6.28 -0.91
N ARG A 160 -8.30 5.53 -1.51
CA ARG A 160 -8.54 4.77 -2.74
C ARG A 160 -9.51 3.59 -2.56
N TYR A 161 -9.60 3.03 -1.36
CA TYR A 161 -10.48 1.89 -1.10
C TYR A 161 -11.81 2.27 -0.44
N PHE A 162 -11.86 3.32 0.40
CA PHE A 162 -13.01 3.57 1.28
C PHE A 162 -13.66 4.94 1.11
N ALA A 163 -13.12 5.82 0.26
CA ALA A 163 -13.69 7.14 0.05
C ALA A 163 -14.27 7.30 -1.36
N GLN A 164 -15.22 8.21 -1.51
CA GLN A 164 -15.71 8.63 -2.83
C GLN A 164 -14.65 9.52 -3.51
N PHE A 165 -13.46 8.97 -3.73
CA PHE A 165 -12.26 9.65 -4.22
C PHE A 165 -12.50 10.49 -5.48
N TYR A 166 -13.50 10.13 -6.29
CA TYR A 166 -13.88 10.74 -7.57
C TYR A 166 -14.75 12.00 -7.43
N ASP A 167 -15.21 12.33 -6.22
CA ASP A 167 -16.05 13.50 -5.93
C ASP A 167 -15.43 14.36 -4.81
N GLN A 168 -14.83 15.49 -5.21
CA GLN A 168 -14.16 16.42 -4.28
C GLN A 168 -15.11 17.06 -3.27
N GLU A 169 -16.40 17.20 -3.62
CA GLU A 169 -17.41 17.80 -2.75
C GLU A 169 -18.03 16.77 -1.77
N SER A 170 -17.69 15.48 -1.94
CA SER A 170 -18.24 14.43 -1.10
C SER A 170 -17.78 14.53 0.35
N LYS A 171 -18.72 14.30 1.27
CA LYS A 171 -18.44 14.12 2.71
C LYS A 171 -17.84 12.75 3.06
N TYR A 172 -17.81 11.81 2.11
CA TYR A 172 -17.36 10.44 2.32
C TYR A 172 -15.85 10.29 2.06
N GLY A 173 -15.04 11.11 2.74
CA GLY A 173 -13.59 10.95 2.81
C GLY A 173 -13.18 9.93 3.87
N VAL A 174 -12.06 10.14 4.57
CA VAL A 174 -11.50 9.21 5.56
C VAL A 174 -11.40 9.86 6.95
N LEU A 175 -11.06 9.07 7.98
CA LEU A 175 -10.67 9.62 9.28
C LEU A 175 -9.23 10.13 9.18
N LEU A 176 -9.04 11.44 9.29
CA LEU A 176 -7.72 12.06 9.20
C LEU A 176 -7.02 12.04 10.56
N ARG A 177 -6.18 11.04 10.78
CA ARG A 177 -5.38 10.89 11.99
C ARG A 177 -4.03 11.59 11.83
N LYS A 178 -3.93 12.83 12.31
CA LYS A 178 -2.67 13.63 12.31
C LYS A 178 -1.91 13.54 13.64
N GLU A 179 -2.50 12.91 14.65
CA GLU A 179 -1.93 12.76 16.00
C GLU A 179 -1.94 11.29 16.42
N PHE A 180 -1.02 10.94 17.31
CA PHE A 180 -1.02 9.62 17.94
C PHE A 180 -2.34 9.38 18.67
N VAL A 181 -2.97 8.22 18.42
CA VAL A 181 -4.29 7.89 18.95
C VAL A 181 -4.21 7.54 20.44
N THR A 182 -5.05 8.19 21.22
CA THR A 182 -5.24 7.99 22.66
C THR A 182 -6.73 7.83 22.97
N SER A 183 -7.06 7.49 24.21
CA SER A 183 -8.46 7.41 24.64
C SER A 183 -9.24 8.74 24.52
N SER A 184 -8.53 9.87 24.51
CA SER A 184 -9.13 11.20 24.42
C SER A 184 -9.47 11.65 22.99
N ASN A 185 -8.77 11.11 21.97
CA ASN A 185 -8.95 11.51 20.57
C ASN A 185 -9.39 10.38 19.63
N ILE A 186 -9.67 9.18 20.16
CA ILE A 186 -10.05 8.02 19.35
C ILE A 186 -11.38 8.25 18.60
N ALA A 187 -12.35 8.91 19.22
CA ALA A 187 -13.63 9.22 18.59
C ALA A 187 -13.46 10.39 17.61
N GLN A 188 -13.70 10.16 16.32
CA GLN A 188 -13.54 11.15 15.26
C GLN A 188 -14.50 10.88 14.11
N SER A 189 -15.07 11.95 13.53
CA SER A 189 -15.88 11.85 12.32
C SER A 189 -15.02 11.77 11.07
N ARG A 190 -15.60 11.22 9.99
CA ARG A 190 -14.99 11.27 8.65
C ARG A 190 -14.81 12.71 8.20
N SER A 191 -13.74 12.95 7.46
CA SER A 191 -13.49 14.23 6.77
C SER A 191 -14.10 14.21 5.38
N SER A 192 -14.13 15.36 4.68
CA SER A 192 -14.48 15.39 3.27
C SER A 192 -13.38 14.75 2.42
N VAL A 193 -13.72 14.38 1.18
CA VAL A 193 -12.75 13.88 0.19
C VAL A 193 -11.68 14.93 -0.09
N LYS A 194 -12.09 16.20 -0.28
CA LYS A 194 -11.14 17.30 -0.46
C LYS A 194 -10.14 17.42 0.68
N ALA A 195 -10.61 17.42 1.93
CA ALA A 195 -9.73 17.50 3.10
C ALA A 195 -8.80 16.28 3.20
N SER A 196 -9.26 15.10 2.74
CA SER A 196 -8.44 13.89 2.70
C SER A 196 -7.28 14.03 1.71
N TYR A 197 -7.53 14.52 0.50
CA TYR A 197 -6.47 14.82 -0.47
C TYR A 197 -5.51 15.90 0.03
N ASP A 198 -6.03 16.99 0.60
CA ASP A 198 -5.20 18.10 1.11
C ASP A 198 -4.23 17.59 2.20
N CYS A 199 -4.71 16.75 3.12
CA CYS A 199 -3.89 16.17 4.17
C CYS A 199 -2.78 15.25 3.63
N ILE A 200 -3.12 14.39 2.67
CA ILE A 200 -2.15 13.48 2.03
C ILE A 200 -1.07 14.27 1.30
N LEU A 201 -1.48 15.30 0.53
CA LEU A 201 -0.54 16.11 -0.25
C LEU A 201 0.35 16.99 0.62
N GLU A 202 -0.14 17.49 1.76
CA GLU A 202 0.67 18.22 2.76
C GLU A 202 1.83 17.34 3.27
N ASP A 203 1.55 16.09 3.62
CA ASP A 203 2.58 15.14 4.05
C ASP A 203 3.58 14.80 2.92
N LEU A 204 3.08 14.67 1.68
CA LEU A 204 3.92 14.39 0.52
C LEU A 204 4.76 15.60 0.08
N ASP A 205 4.26 16.82 0.26
CA ASP A 205 5.04 18.04 0.02
C ASP A 205 6.22 18.14 0.99
N PHE A 206 6.02 17.74 2.25
CA PHE A 206 7.11 17.65 3.23
C PHE A 206 8.10 16.53 2.88
N ALA A 207 7.58 15.35 2.52
CA ALA A 207 8.41 14.22 2.16
C ALA A 207 9.25 14.49 0.89
N GLU A 208 8.68 15.09 -0.15
CA GLU A 208 9.40 15.48 -1.37
C GLU A 208 10.55 16.44 -1.07
N ARG A 209 10.38 17.34 -0.10
CA ARG A 209 11.38 18.36 0.24
C ARG A 209 12.51 17.84 1.11
N TYR A 210 12.22 16.94 2.06
CA TYR A 210 13.13 16.61 3.15
C TYR A 210 13.50 15.12 3.23
N ALA A 211 12.90 14.24 2.43
CA ALA A 211 13.36 12.85 2.38
C ALA A 211 14.78 12.78 1.81
N PRO A 212 15.56 11.76 2.20
CA PRO A 212 16.93 11.59 1.69
C PRO A 212 16.98 11.58 0.16
N ASP A 213 18.03 12.13 -0.43
CA ASP A 213 18.28 12.05 -1.86
C ASP A 213 18.51 10.61 -2.31
N GLU A 214 19.26 9.85 -1.50
CA GLU A 214 19.58 8.45 -1.70
C GLU A 214 19.20 7.63 -0.47
N ASN A 215 18.63 6.44 -0.68
CA ASN A 215 18.34 5.47 0.35
C ASN A 215 18.30 4.06 -0.24
N ARG A 216 18.40 3.01 0.59
CA ARG A 216 18.10 1.65 0.13
C ARG A 216 16.66 1.61 -0.39
N ASN A 217 16.40 0.86 -1.45
CA ASN A 217 15.07 0.76 -2.07
C ASN A 217 14.03 -0.01 -1.24
N ILE A 218 14.25 -0.17 0.05
CA ILE A 218 13.28 -0.60 1.07
C ILE A 218 12.87 0.55 1.97
N TYR A 219 13.44 1.72 1.78
CA TYR A 219 13.16 2.96 2.49
C TYR A 219 12.82 4.08 1.51
N VAL A 220 12.09 5.05 2.00
CA VAL A 220 11.66 6.22 1.23
C VAL A 220 12.84 7.15 0.95
N ASN A 221 12.89 7.67 -0.27
CA ASN A 221 13.71 8.79 -0.69
C ASN A 221 12.84 9.83 -1.41
N GLN A 222 13.40 10.97 -1.82
CA GLN A 222 12.66 12.02 -2.49
C GLN A 222 11.96 11.56 -3.79
N TRP A 223 12.54 10.60 -4.52
CA TRP A 223 11.97 10.08 -5.76
C TRP A 223 10.74 9.22 -5.50
N VAL A 224 10.78 8.40 -4.47
CA VAL A 224 9.63 7.63 -3.99
C VAL A 224 8.52 8.55 -3.48
N ALA A 225 8.88 9.68 -2.84
CA ALA A 225 7.92 10.69 -2.42
C ALA A 225 7.21 11.35 -3.61
N LYS A 226 7.94 11.74 -4.66
CA LYS A 226 7.40 12.23 -5.93
C LYS A 226 6.50 11.20 -6.61
N GLY A 227 6.87 9.91 -6.58
CA GLY A 227 6.09 8.82 -7.17
C GLY A 227 4.72 8.66 -6.51
N LEU A 228 4.64 8.63 -5.18
CA LEU A 228 3.37 8.56 -4.47
C LEU A 228 2.53 9.84 -4.69
N LYS A 229 3.16 11.01 -4.72
CA LYS A 229 2.48 12.27 -5.03
C LYS A 229 1.86 12.24 -6.44
N ALA A 230 2.57 11.68 -7.43
CA ALA A 230 2.02 11.47 -8.77
C ALA A 230 0.80 10.53 -8.76
N ARG A 231 0.82 9.41 -8.00
CA ARG A 231 -0.36 8.53 -7.83
C ARG A 231 -1.56 9.28 -7.24
N VAL A 232 -1.34 10.07 -6.20
CA VAL A 232 -2.39 10.83 -5.51
C VAL A 232 -3.00 11.89 -6.43
N LEU A 233 -2.18 12.65 -7.15
CA LEU A 233 -2.63 13.67 -8.10
C LEU A 233 -3.38 13.03 -9.29
N MET A 234 -2.90 11.89 -9.81
CA MET A 234 -3.58 11.13 -10.84
C MET A 234 -4.98 10.67 -10.40
N MET A 235 -5.10 10.22 -9.15
CA MET A 235 -6.38 9.80 -8.57
C MET A 235 -7.32 10.99 -8.34
N ARG A 236 -6.81 12.15 -7.92
CA ARG A 236 -7.60 13.37 -7.68
C ARG A 236 -8.13 13.96 -8.97
N GLY A 237 -7.28 14.12 -9.99
CA GLY A 237 -7.63 14.53 -11.34
C GLY A 237 -8.30 15.90 -11.46
N THR A 238 -8.00 16.84 -10.55
CA THR A 238 -8.49 18.24 -10.63
C THR A 238 -7.64 19.07 -11.59
N GLU A 239 -8.08 20.28 -11.91
CA GLU A 239 -7.36 21.19 -12.81
C GLU A 239 -5.88 21.37 -12.41
N GLY A 240 -4.97 21.17 -13.35
CA GLY A 240 -3.52 21.26 -13.16
C GLY A 240 -2.86 20.02 -12.52
N ASP A 241 -3.61 18.99 -12.14
CA ASP A 241 -3.04 17.78 -11.53
C ASP A 241 -2.28 16.93 -12.55
N TYR A 242 -2.83 16.75 -13.73
CA TYR A 242 -2.17 15.94 -14.77
C TYR A 242 -0.86 16.54 -15.25
N GLU A 243 -0.78 17.87 -15.37
CA GLU A 243 0.45 18.59 -15.68
C GLU A 243 1.52 18.41 -14.59
N LYS A 244 1.11 18.41 -13.33
CA LYS A 244 2.01 18.09 -12.20
C LYS A 244 2.47 16.64 -12.24
N VAL A 245 1.58 15.68 -12.56
CA VAL A 245 1.97 14.26 -12.74
C VAL A 245 3.01 14.13 -13.84
N ILE A 246 2.81 14.77 -14.99
CA ILE A 246 3.80 14.76 -16.09
C ILE A 246 5.14 15.31 -15.59
N THR A 247 5.13 16.40 -14.85
CA THR A 247 6.36 17.01 -14.32
C THR A 247 7.09 16.10 -13.35
N LEU A 248 6.37 15.53 -12.36
CA LEU A 248 6.94 14.65 -11.34
C LEU A 248 7.51 13.36 -11.95
N THR A 249 6.73 12.71 -12.81
CA THR A 249 7.13 11.44 -13.43
C THR A 249 8.30 11.63 -14.40
N LYS A 250 8.29 12.73 -15.18
CA LYS A 250 9.41 13.09 -16.04
C LYS A 250 10.68 13.34 -15.23
N ASP A 251 10.58 14.05 -14.11
CA ASP A 251 11.72 14.31 -13.22
C ASP A 251 12.31 12.99 -12.68
N ILE A 252 11.45 12.04 -12.26
CA ILE A 252 11.89 10.71 -11.83
C ILE A 252 12.57 9.94 -12.96
N ILE A 253 11.98 9.90 -14.14
CA ILE A 253 12.48 9.15 -15.31
C ILE A 253 13.82 9.70 -15.79
N GLU A 254 13.98 11.05 -15.87
CA GLU A 254 15.15 11.67 -16.46
C GLU A 254 16.31 11.88 -15.48
N LYS A 255 16.01 12.00 -14.16
CA LYS A 255 17.01 12.39 -13.15
C LYS A 255 17.11 11.42 -11.97
N GLY A 256 16.12 10.56 -11.77
CA GLY A 256 16.16 9.55 -10.71
C GLY A 256 17.24 8.50 -10.95
N PRO A 257 17.70 7.81 -9.91
CA PRO A 257 18.76 6.79 -10.01
C PRO A 257 18.25 5.44 -10.53
N TYR A 258 17.12 5.43 -11.24
CA TYR A 258 16.41 4.23 -11.67
C TYR A 258 16.56 4.01 -13.17
N GLU A 259 16.56 2.74 -13.58
CA GLU A 259 16.62 2.32 -14.97
C GLU A 259 15.61 1.19 -15.19
N LEU A 260 14.90 1.17 -16.33
CA LEU A 260 14.09 0.02 -16.70
C LEU A 260 15.00 -1.20 -16.91
N GLU A 261 14.55 -2.36 -16.43
CA GLU A 261 15.29 -3.61 -16.68
C GLU A 261 15.25 -3.98 -18.17
N GLU A 262 16.36 -4.48 -18.69
CA GLU A 262 16.43 -4.93 -20.09
C GLU A 262 15.36 -5.99 -20.40
N ASN A 263 15.06 -6.84 -19.40
CA ASN A 263 14.00 -7.84 -19.46
C ASN A 263 13.16 -7.79 -18.17
N LEU A 264 11.90 -7.42 -18.28
CA LEU A 264 10.94 -7.34 -17.17
C LEU A 264 10.94 -8.59 -16.29
N LYS A 265 11.05 -9.79 -16.88
CA LYS A 265 11.07 -11.08 -16.16
C LYS A 265 12.17 -11.14 -15.09
N ASP A 266 13.32 -10.52 -15.34
CA ASP A 266 14.49 -10.64 -14.46
C ASP A 266 14.24 -10.01 -13.08
N ILE A 267 13.37 -9.01 -13.00
CA ILE A 267 12.95 -8.41 -11.72
C ILE A 267 12.42 -9.50 -10.78
N PHE A 268 11.50 -10.31 -11.29
CA PHE A 268 10.75 -11.29 -10.49
C PHE A 268 11.47 -12.62 -10.31
N LYS A 269 12.32 -12.98 -11.26
CA LYS A 269 12.96 -14.31 -11.28
C LYS A 269 14.37 -14.30 -10.71
N GLU A 270 15.12 -13.21 -10.92
CA GLU A 270 16.56 -13.20 -10.67
C GLU A 270 17.01 -12.08 -9.73
N LYS A 271 16.57 -10.82 -9.95
CA LYS A 271 17.18 -9.64 -9.34
C LYS A 271 16.49 -9.19 -8.05
N GLY A 272 15.16 -9.25 -7.97
CA GLY A 272 14.40 -8.76 -6.84
C GLY A 272 14.75 -7.31 -6.51
N LEU A 273 15.11 -7.04 -5.26
CA LEU A 273 15.54 -5.71 -4.79
C LEU A 273 16.88 -5.23 -5.37
N ALA A 274 17.64 -6.09 -6.04
CA ALA A 274 18.85 -5.67 -6.74
C ALA A 274 18.57 -5.02 -8.10
N SER A 275 17.32 -5.08 -8.59
CA SER A 275 16.91 -4.40 -9.80
C SER A 275 16.90 -2.88 -9.61
N LYS A 276 17.49 -2.16 -10.57
CA LYS A 276 17.46 -0.69 -10.62
C LYS A 276 16.07 -0.13 -10.94
N GLU A 277 15.14 -0.95 -11.41
CA GLU A 277 13.79 -0.54 -11.68
C GLU A 277 12.94 -0.43 -10.40
N VAL A 278 13.34 -1.13 -9.32
CA VAL A 278 12.61 -1.13 -8.05
C VAL A 278 12.90 0.15 -7.28
N MET A 279 11.92 1.03 -7.22
CA MET A 279 11.98 2.30 -6.48
C MET A 279 11.72 2.06 -4.99
N LEU A 280 10.72 1.24 -4.66
CA LEU A 280 10.41 0.83 -3.28
C LEU A 280 9.91 -0.62 -3.29
N GLY A 281 10.55 -1.46 -2.50
CA GLY A 281 10.17 -2.84 -2.30
C GLY A 281 10.10 -3.21 -0.82
N ILE A 282 9.66 -4.42 -0.54
CA ILE A 282 9.59 -4.99 0.81
C ILE A 282 10.59 -6.14 0.90
N GLU A 283 11.55 -6.00 1.82
CA GLU A 283 12.57 -7.00 2.09
C GLU A 283 11.98 -8.13 2.95
N PRO A 284 12.06 -9.40 2.52
CA PRO A 284 11.52 -10.50 3.29
C PRO A 284 12.37 -10.79 4.54
N PHE A 285 11.74 -11.34 5.57
CA PHE A 285 12.47 -11.89 6.71
C PHE A 285 13.26 -13.13 6.31
N VAL A 286 14.32 -13.40 7.06
CA VAL A 286 15.16 -14.60 6.84
C VAL A 286 14.33 -15.87 6.97
N ASN A 287 14.40 -16.76 5.95
CA ASN A 287 13.64 -17.99 5.84
C ASN A 287 12.12 -17.82 5.75
N GLN A 288 11.64 -16.65 5.33
CA GLN A 288 10.23 -16.45 5.03
C GLN A 288 9.81 -17.33 3.84
N VAL A 289 8.59 -17.86 3.91
CA VAL A 289 7.94 -18.62 2.82
C VAL A 289 6.50 -18.16 2.61
N ARG A 290 6.13 -17.00 3.16
CA ARG A 290 4.74 -16.53 3.17
C ARG A 290 4.23 -16.17 1.78
N HIS A 291 5.03 -15.48 0.99
CA HIS A 291 4.65 -15.09 -0.35
C HIS A 291 4.54 -16.30 -1.28
N TYR A 292 5.45 -17.25 -1.15
CA TYR A 292 5.35 -18.53 -1.83
C TYR A 292 4.05 -19.27 -1.46
N ASP A 293 3.70 -19.32 -0.17
CA ASP A 293 2.47 -19.97 0.30
C ASP A 293 1.20 -19.33 -0.29
N ASP A 294 1.20 -18.02 -0.50
CA ASP A 294 0.06 -17.33 -1.08
C ASP A 294 -0.18 -17.69 -2.56
N TYR A 295 0.87 -18.05 -3.32
CA TYR A 295 0.76 -18.37 -4.75
C TYR A 295 0.88 -19.85 -5.10
N ALA A 296 1.58 -20.67 -4.29
CA ALA A 296 1.88 -22.05 -4.63
C ALA A 296 1.92 -23.00 -3.42
N TYR A 297 1.05 -22.80 -2.43
CA TYR A 297 1.02 -23.62 -1.23
C TYR A 297 0.88 -25.14 -1.56
N ARG A 298 1.82 -25.95 -1.08
CA ARG A 298 1.85 -27.40 -1.33
C ARG A 298 1.80 -27.79 -2.81
N GLU A 299 2.42 -26.98 -3.68
CA GLU A 299 2.39 -27.20 -5.12
C GLU A 299 0.98 -27.11 -5.73
N GLU A 300 0.05 -26.41 -5.06
CA GLU A 300 -1.28 -26.10 -5.55
C GLU A 300 -1.43 -24.59 -5.72
N PRO A 301 -2.14 -24.08 -6.74
CA PRO A 301 -2.37 -22.67 -6.89
C PRO A 301 -3.33 -22.19 -5.79
N ALA A 302 -2.84 -21.31 -4.90
CA ALA A 302 -3.70 -20.68 -3.90
C ALA A 302 -4.68 -19.70 -4.56
N TYR A 303 -4.27 -19.09 -5.69
CA TYR A 303 -5.10 -18.18 -6.49
C TYR A 303 -5.01 -18.53 -7.96
N LEU A 304 -6.16 -18.84 -8.57
CA LEU A 304 -6.25 -19.16 -10.00
C LEU A 304 -6.34 -17.84 -10.80
N ARG A 305 -5.68 -17.81 -11.96
CA ARG A 305 -5.95 -16.75 -12.94
C ARG A 305 -7.37 -16.87 -13.48
N THR A 306 -7.95 -15.77 -13.90
CA THR A 306 -9.28 -15.75 -14.55
C THR A 306 -9.24 -15.14 -15.94
N THR A 307 -8.97 -13.85 -16.05
CA THR A 307 -9.12 -13.08 -17.30
C THR A 307 -7.81 -12.65 -17.94
N THR A 308 -6.67 -13.16 -17.45
CA THR A 308 -5.36 -12.76 -17.99
C THR A 308 -5.13 -13.14 -19.44
N ASP A 309 -5.86 -14.12 -19.97
CA ASP A 309 -5.74 -14.51 -21.39
C ASP A 309 -6.25 -13.44 -22.34
N THR A 310 -7.29 -12.70 -21.94
CA THR A 310 -7.83 -11.60 -22.73
C THR A 310 -7.08 -10.28 -22.53
N LEU A 311 -6.26 -10.20 -21.50
CA LEU A 311 -5.46 -9.02 -21.20
C LEU A 311 -4.18 -8.95 -22.03
N LEU A 312 -3.49 -10.10 -22.22
CA LEU A 312 -2.24 -10.16 -22.96
C LEU A 312 -2.48 -10.10 -24.45
N TYR A 313 -1.52 -9.54 -25.20
CA TYR A 313 -1.51 -9.60 -26.66
C TYR A 313 -1.37 -11.04 -27.17
N GLU A 314 -1.75 -11.28 -28.40
CA GLU A 314 -1.42 -12.53 -29.08
C GLU A 314 0.13 -12.70 -29.11
N ASN A 315 0.61 -13.83 -28.61
CA ASN A 315 2.03 -14.14 -28.46
C ASN A 315 2.80 -13.17 -27.53
N ASP A 316 2.15 -12.59 -26.52
CA ASP A 316 2.79 -11.74 -25.52
C ASP A 316 3.81 -12.55 -24.70
N PRO A 317 5.09 -12.17 -24.71
CA PRO A 317 6.16 -12.91 -24.00
C PRO A 317 5.91 -13.03 -22.50
N ARG A 318 5.15 -12.11 -21.89
CA ARG A 318 4.78 -12.16 -20.48
C ARG A 318 3.93 -13.39 -20.15
N GLY A 319 3.15 -13.88 -21.11
CA GLY A 319 2.33 -15.07 -20.94
C GLY A 319 3.11 -16.34 -20.60
N GLU A 320 4.36 -16.41 -21.01
CA GLU A 320 5.22 -17.60 -20.78
C GLU A 320 5.69 -17.73 -19.32
N TRP A 321 5.70 -16.66 -18.54
CA TRP A 321 6.30 -16.66 -17.21
C TRP A 321 5.43 -16.03 -16.10
N MET A 322 4.45 -15.21 -16.43
CA MET A 322 3.54 -14.60 -15.45
C MET A 322 2.43 -15.56 -15.00
N ARG A 323 2.16 -16.58 -15.80
CA ARG A 323 1.10 -17.55 -15.60
C ARG A 323 1.57 -18.94 -16.07
N GLY A 324 1.06 -19.98 -15.47
CA GLY A 324 1.44 -21.34 -15.84
C GLY A 324 0.86 -22.40 -14.93
N ALA A 325 1.28 -23.65 -15.17
CA ALA A 325 0.89 -24.77 -14.35
C ALA A 325 1.53 -24.69 -12.97
N ILE A 326 0.72 -24.95 -11.93
CA ILE A 326 1.13 -25.15 -10.55
C ILE A 326 0.45 -26.44 -10.10
N GLY A 327 1.21 -27.52 -9.92
CA GLY A 327 0.64 -28.85 -9.69
C GLY A 327 -0.31 -29.27 -10.81
N GLU A 328 -1.56 -29.59 -10.47
CA GLU A 328 -2.60 -29.97 -11.44
C GLU A 328 -3.44 -28.78 -11.95
N GLY A 329 -3.18 -27.56 -11.45
CA GLY A 329 -3.94 -26.36 -11.76
C GLY A 329 -3.16 -25.32 -12.57
N GLU A 330 -3.82 -24.24 -12.91
CA GLU A 330 -3.20 -23.06 -13.51
C GLU A 330 -3.27 -21.87 -12.55
N GLY A 331 -2.15 -21.20 -12.35
CA GLY A 331 -2.05 -20.08 -11.43
C GLY A 331 -1.14 -18.96 -11.92
N ILE A 332 -0.89 -18.01 -11.04
CA ILE A 332 0.05 -16.93 -11.24
C ILE A 332 1.45 -17.43 -10.89
N THR A 333 2.31 -17.45 -11.89
CA THR A 333 3.72 -17.84 -11.72
C THR A 333 4.66 -16.66 -11.72
N LYS A 334 4.15 -15.43 -11.83
CA LYS A 334 4.93 -14.17 -11.86
C LYS A 334 5.99 -14.15 -10.75
N TYR A 335 5.62 -14.49 -9.53
CA TYR A 335 6.51 -14.45 -8.37
C TYR A 335 7.30 -15.74 -8.12
N LEU A 336 6.94 -16.85 -8.74
CA LEU A 336 7.61 -18.14 -8.51
C LEU A 336 9.01 -18.18 -9.15
N GLY A 337 10.05 -18.07 -8.33
CA GLY A 337 11.45 -18.01 -8.73
C GLY A 337 12.37 -17.75 -7.54
N ASN A 338 13.60 -17.35 -7.79
CA ASN A 338 14.60 -17.08 -6.75
C ASN A 338 14.23 -15.88 -5.86
N GLN A 339 13.36 -14.98 -6.34
CA GLN A 339 12.93 -13.75 -5.65
C GLN A 339 11.50 -13.84 -5.12
N VAL A 340 10.98 -15.05 -4.92
CA VAL A 340 9.57 -15.31 -4.60
C VAL A 340 9.04 -14.53 -3.39
N GLU A 341 9.87 -14.26 -2.39
CA GLU A 341 9.44 -13.58 -1.16
C GLU A 341 9.55 -12.03 -1.23
N VAL A 342 10.06 -11.47 -2.31
CA VAL A 342 10.15 -10.01 -2.50
C VAL A 342 8.82 -9.47 -3.00
N CYS A 343 8.32 -8.42 -2.32
CA CYS A 343 7.15 -7.67 -2.79
C CYS A 343 7.55 -6.29 -3.28
N TYR A 344 6.74 -5.72 -4.19
CA TYR A 344 7.06 -4.48 -4.90
C TYR A 344 5.98 -3.43 -4.66
N ALA A 345 6.35 -2.32 -3.99
CA ALA A 345 5.45 -1.21 -3.72
C ALA A 345 5.48 -0.14 -4.81
N MET A 346 6.62 0.03 -5.50
CA MET A 346 6.76 1.02 -6.57
C MET A 346 7.90 0.64 -7.51
N ARG A 347 7.65 0.69 -8.83
CA ARG A 347 8.66 0.50 -9.88
C ARG A 347 8.65 1.64 -10.88
N LEU A 348 9.78 1.85 -11.56
CA LEU A 348 9.94 2.90 -12.56
C LEU A 348 8.93 2.78 -13.72
N THR A 349 8.60 1.55 -14.15
CA THR A 349 7.56 1.28 -15.15
C THR A 349 6.27 2.04 -14.86
N GLU A 350 5.86 2.13 -13.59
CA GLU A 350 4.65 2.85 -13.23
C GLU A 350 4.74 4.34 -13.56
N MET A 351 5.92 4.95 -13.42
CA MET A 351 6.11 6.37 -13.73
C MET A 351 5.92 6.66 -15.22
N TYR A 352 6.38 5.76 -16.10
CA TYR A 352 6.11 5.84 -17.54
C TYR A 352 4.61 5.74 -17.85
N LEU A 353 3.91 4.81 -17.22
CA LEU A 353 2.48 4.57 -17.45
C LEU A 353 1.62 5.71 -16.89
N LEU A 354 1.93 6.25 -15.70
CA LEU A 354 1.26 7.43 -15.14
C LEU A 354 1.50 8.67 -16.03
N GLN A 355 2.72 8.85 -16.56
CA GLN A 355 3.01 9.95 -17.47
C GLN A 355 2.21 9.83 -18.76
N ALA A 356 2.13 8.63 -19.34
CA ALA A 356 1.34 8.40 -20.56
C ALA A 356 -0.14 8.70 -20.32
N GLU A 357 -0.71 8.21 -19.22
CA GLU A 357 -2.11 8.49 -18.83
C GLU A 357 -2.36 9.99 -18.63
N ALA A 358 -1.45 10.69 -17.92
CA ALA A 358 -1.56 12.12 -17.66
C ALA A 358 -1.49 12.95 -18.95
N ILE A 359 -0.61 12.59 -19.90
CA ILE A 359 -0.54 13.26 -21.22
C ILE A 359 -1.87 13.14 -21.97
N VAL A 360 -2.48 11.96 -21.99
CA VAL A 360 -3.77 11.78 -22.66
C VAL A 360 -4.87 12.57 -21.96
N ARG A 361 -4.94 12.53 -20.63
CA ARG A 361 -5.97 13.23 -19.84
C ARG A 361 -5.85 14.76 -19.89
N SER A 362 -4.63 15.29 -19.96
CA SER A 362 -4.39 16.75 -20.10
C SER A 362 -4.60 17.29 -21.52
N GLY A 363 -4.95 16.43 -22.48
CA GLY A 363 -5.13 16.83 -23.87
C GLY A 363 -3.85 16.90 -24.71
N GLY A 364 -2.74 16.35 -24.20
CA GLY A 364 -1.46 16.27 -24.90
C GLY A 364 -1.47 15.40 -26.16
N LEU A 365 -0.33 15.28 -26.83
CA LEU A 365 -0.21 14.51 -28.07
C LEU A 365 -0.25 13.00 -27.78
N LEU A 366 -1.09 12.28 -28.51
CA LEU A 366 -1.19 10.81 -28.39
C LEU A 366 0.13 10.11 -28.78
N SER A 367 0.90 10.70 -29.69
CA SER A 367 2.24 10.20 -30.06
C SER A 367 3.18 10.13 -28.87
N ASP A 368 3.13 11.11 -27.97
CA ASP A 368 4.04 11.18 -26.82
C ASP A 368 3.66 10.12 -25.78
N ALA A 369 2.37 9.93 -25.51
CA ALA A 369 1.88 8.86 -24.66
C ALA A 369 2.23 7.47 -25.23
N LYS A 370 2.05 7.27 -26.54
CA LYS A 370 2.43 6.01 -27.22
C LYS A 370 3.93 5.74 -27.17
N ALA A 371 4.78 6.78 -27.23
CA ALA A 371 6.22 6.60 -27.09
C ALA A 371 6.61 6.01 -25.74
N LEU A 372 5.99 6.50 -24.64
CA LEU A 372 6.19 5.96 -23.29
C LEU A 372 5.69 4.51 -23.18
N LEU A 373 4.54 4.20 -23.78
CA LEU A 373 4.03 2.82 -23.80
C LEU A 373 4.96 1.88 -24.56
N LYS A 374 5.49 2.30 -25.71
CA LYS A 374 6.44 1.49 -26.51
C LYS A 374 7.71 1.20 -25.75
N GLU A 375 8.19 2.14 -24.95
CA GLU A 375 9.34 1.94 -24.08
C GLU A 375 9.06 0.80 -23.08
N VAL A 376 7.99 0.89 -22.31
CA VAL A 376 7.58 -0.14 -21.35
C VAL A 376 7.34 -1.49 -22.02
N MET A 377 6.61 -1.51 -23.14
CA MET A 377 6.31 -2.72 -23.90
C MET A 377 7.59 -3.37 -24.46
N GLY A 378 8.56 -2.56 -24.91
CA GLY A 378 9.86 -3.04 -25.40
C GLY A 378 10.62 -3.84 -24.33
N HIS A 379 10.66 -3.34 -23.09
CA HIS A 379 11.27 -4.02 -21.95
C HIS A 379 10.49 -5.29 -21.51
N ALA A 380 9.21 -5.39 -21.88
CA ALA A 380 8.42 -6.62 -21.74
C ALA A 380 8.60 -7.60 -22.91
N GLY A 381 9.48 -7.28 -23.90
CA GLY A 381 9.76 -8.12 -25.06
C GLY A 381 8.83 -7.93 -26.26
N ILE A 382 7.97 -6.93 -26.25
CA ILE A 382 7.08 -6.61 -27.38
C ILE A 382 7.89 -5.78 -28.40
N THR A 383 7.91 -6.25 -29.63
CA THR A 383 8.66 -5.60 -30.73
C THR A 383 7.78 -5.09 -31.86
N VAL A 384 6.49 -5.41 -31.82
CA VAL A 384 5.51 -5.02 -32.85
C VAL A 384 4.41 -4.19 -32.18
N PHE A 385 4.23 -2.94 -32.65
CA PHE A 385 3.33 -1.96 -32.05
C PHE A 385 2.17 -1.57 -32.97
N THR A 386 1.85 -2.40 -33.96
CA THR A 386 0.82 -2.08 -35.00
C THR A 386 -0.53 -1.74 -34.39
N GLU A 387 -0.98 -2.50 -33.37
CA GLU A 387 -2.26 -2.26 -32.69
C GLU A 387 -2.24 -0.93 -31.93
N LEU A 388 -1.17 -0.68 -31.15
CA LEU A 388 -1.00 0.59 -30.44
C LEU A 388 -0.94 1.78 -31.41
N ASP A 389 -0.20 1.65 -32.52
CA ASP A 389 -0.06 2.72 -33.50
C ASP A 389 -1.37 3.06 -34.21
N ALA A 390 -2.25 2.07 -34.39
CA ALA A 390 -3.55 2.26 -35.01
C ALA A 390 -4.56 3.03 -34.14
N ILE A 391 -4.36 3.11 -32.81
CA ILE A 391 -5.26 3.83 -31.91
C ILE A 391 -5.21 5.32 -32.21
N ALA A 392 -6.31 5.92 -32.65
CA ALA A 392 -6.42 7.36 -32.94
C ALA A 392 -7.33 8.09 -31.95
N ASP A 393 -8.13 7.36 -31.19
CA ASP A 393 -9.06 7.88 -30.21
C ASP A 393 -8.43 7.97 -28.80
N ARG A 394 -8.76 9.02 -28.04
CA ARG A 394 -8.22 9.24 -26.70
C ARG A 394 -8.71 8.24 -25.67
N ASP A 395 -9.99 7.93 -25.70
CA ASP A 395 -10.60 7.03 -24.73
C ASP A 395 -10.11 5.59 -24.95
N GLU A 396 -9.95 5.19 -26.23
CA GLU A 396 -9.31 3.92 -26.60
C GLU A 396 -7.84 3.87 -26.12
N LEU A 397 -7.10 4.97 -26.25
CA LEU A 397 -5.70 5.00 -25.76
C LEU A 397 -5.64 4.96 -24.23
N LEU A 398 -6.55 5.62 -23.52
CA LEU A 398 -6.66 5.51 -22.05
C LEU A 398 -6.95 4.07 -21.63
N PHE A 399 -7.83 3.39 -22.36
CA PHE A 399 -8.13 1.98 -22.07
C PHE A 399 -6.93 1.07 -22.37
N GLU A 400 -6.16 1.34 -23.42
CA GLU A 400 -4.92 0.60 -23.72
C GLU A 400 -3.84 0.85 -22.66
N ILE A 401 -3.68 2.11 -22.16
CA ILE A 401 -2.78 2.43 -21.05
C ILE A 401 -3.17 1.65 -19.79
N TYR A 402 -4.47 1.57 -19.48
CA TYR A 402 -4.96 0.74 -18.39
C TYR A 402 -4.57 -0.72 -18.56
N LYS A 403 -4.81 -1.31 -19.74
CA LYS A 403 -4.44 -2.71 -20.02
C LYS A 403 -2.94 -2.93 -19.89
N GLU A 404 -2.12 -2.00 -20.39
CA GLU A 404 -0.68 -2.12 -20.27
C GLU A 404 -0.21 -1.95 -18.81
N THR A 405 -0.87 -1.10 -18.02
CA THR A 405 -0.66 -0.99 -16.57
C THR A 405 -0.95 -2.33 -15.88
N ALA A 406 -2.07 -2.95 -16.19
CA ALA A 406 -2.41 -4.25 -15.65
C ALA A 406 -1.43 -5.36 -16.09
N ARG A 407 -1.01 -5.38 -17.36
CA ARG A 407 -0.03 -6.36 -17.88
C ARG A 407 1.32 -6.31 -17.14
N ASN A 408 1.78 -5.10 -16.80
CA ASN A 408 3.09 -4.93 -16.13
C ASN A 408 3.01 -5.00 -14.61
N LEU A 409 1.96 -4.39 -14.02
CA LEU A 409 1.90 -4.08 -12.58
C LEU A 409 0.78 -4.86 -11.86
N MET A 410 0.18 -5.85 -12.52
CA MET A 410 -0.79 -6.74 -11.88
C MET A 410 -0.19 -7.38 -10.63
N LEU A 411 -0.94 -7.33 -9.53
CA LEU A 411 -0.54 -7.85 -8.23
C LEU A 411 0.67 -7.12 -7.62
N GLU A 412 0.81 -5.82 -7.90
CA GLU A 412 1.81 -4.94 -7.28
C GLU A 412 1.10 -3.71 -6.69
N ASP A 413 0.99 -3.64 -5.36
CA ASP A 413 0.37 -2.55 -4.58
C ASP A 413 -1.02 -2.10 -5.08
N GLY A 414 -1.78 -3.01 -5.72
CA GLY A 414 -3.11 -2.70 -6.25
C GLY A 414 -3.13 -1.60 -7.31
N ILE A 415 -2.05 -1.46 -8.07
CA ILE A 415 -1.94 -0.45 -9.13
C ILE A 415 -2.97 -0.71 -10.23
N GLU A 416 -3.19 -1.96 -10.60
CA GLU A 416 -4.20 -2.38 -11.57
C GLU A 416 -5.62 -2.01 -11.13
N TRP A 417 -5.94 -2.13 -9.84
CA TRP A 417 -7.22 -1.67 -9.28
C TRP A 417 -7.34 -0.16 -9.35
N SER A 418 -6.32 0.55 -8.90
CA SER A 418 -6.28 2.02 -8.94
C SER A 418 -6.39 2.58 -10.36
N ALA A 419 -5.80 1.89 -11.34
CA ALA A 419 -5.92 2.27 -12.75
C ALA A 419 -7.33 1.99 -13.30
N LEU A 420 -7.92 0.83 -12.95
CA LEU A 420 -9.29 0.47 -13.37
C LEU A 420 -10.33 1.49 -12.90
N ILE A 421 -10.32 1.82 -11.60
CA ILE A 421 -11.35 2.69 -11.02
C ILE A 421 -11.25 4.17 -11.44
N ARG A 422 -10.19 4.55 -12.17
CA ARG A 422 -10.08 5.87 -12.83
C ARG A 422 -10.71 5.93 -14.23
N LEU A 423 -11.12 4.78 -14.79
CA LEU A 423 -11.78 4.74 -16.08
C LEU A 423 -13.27 5.14 -15.96
N PRO A 424 -13.91 5.53 -17.07
CA PRO A 424 -15.37 5.65 -17.12
C PRO A 424 -16.06 4.34 -16.74
N MET A 425 -17.24 4.44 -16.09
CA MET A 425 -17.98 3.27 -15.60
C MET A 425 -18.24 2.22 -16.68
N GLU A 426 -18.46 2.64 -17.92
CA GLU A 426 -18.65 1.73 -19.07
C GLU A 426 -17.44 0.79 -19.22
N ARG A 427 -16.22 1.33 -19.19
CA ARG A 427 -14.98 0.56 -19.28
C ARG A 427 -14.71 -0.28 -18.02
N ILE A 428 -15.05 0.24 -16.86
CA ILE A 428 -14.97 -0.54 -15.60
C ILE A 428 -15.87 -1.77 -15.69
N LEU A 429 -17.11 -1.63 -16.17
CA LEU A 429 -18.05 -2.74 -16.30
C LEU A 429 -17.69 -3.70 -17.42
N GLU A 430 -16.99 -3.26 -18.46
CA GLU A 430 -16.42 -4.13 -19.49
C GLU A 430 -15.38 -5.09 -18.88
N VAL A 431 -14.49 -4.58 -18.00
CA VAL A 431 -13.47 -5.37 -17.34
C VAL A 431 -14.05 -6.22 -16.20
N LYS A 432 -14.89 -5.61 -15.35
CA LYS A 432 -15.42 -6.25 -14.13
C LYS A 432 -16.94 -6.01 -13.99
N PRO A 433 -17.78 -6.79 -14.67
CA PRO A 433 -19.25 -6.64 -14.60
C PRO A 433 -19.82 -6.81 -13.18
N ALA A 434 -19.12 -7.52 -12.27
CA ALA A 434 -19.56 -7.73 -10.90
C ALA A 434 -19.64 -6.43 -10.07
N ILE A 435 -18.98 -5.36 -10.50
CA ILE A 435 -19.06 -4.03 -9.85
C ILE A 435 -20.47 -3.44 -9.96
N ARG A 436 -21.19 -3.67 -11.04
CA ARG A 436 -22.57 -3.25 -11.32
C ARG A 436 -22.79 -1.73 -11.39
N GLU A 437 -22.32 -0.95 -10.42
CA GLU A 437 -22.51 0.50 -10.35
C GLU A 437 -21.38 1.20 -9.55
N GLN A 438 -21.29 2.52 -9.68
CA GLN A 438 -20.20 3.33 -9.13
C GLN A 438 -20.03 3.22 -7.60
N ASN A 439 -21.09 2.93 -6.83
CA ASN A 439 -20.97 2.76 -5.39
C ASN A 439 -20.06 1.59 -4.99
N TYR A 440 -19.92 0.58 -5.86
CA TYR A 440 -19.15 -0.63 -5.60
C TYR A 440 -17.72 -0.61 -6.13
N ILE A 441 -17.23 0.56 -6.62
CA ILE A 441 -15.78 0.76 -6.83
C ILE A 441 -15.03 1.16 -5.56
N ILE A 442 -15.75 1.40 -4.46
CA ILE A 442 -15.20 1.61 -3.12
C ILE A 442 -15.77 0.57 -2.17
N LEU A 443 -15.06 0.34 -1.06
CA LEU A 443 -15.43 -0.67 -0.07
C LEU A 443 -16.29 -0.08 1.05
N PRO A 444 -17.06 -0.91 1.79
CA PRO A 444 -17.77 -0.46 2.99
C PRO A 444 -16.78 -0.16 4.13
N ILE A 445 -17.12 0.79 4.98
CA ILE A 445 -16.41 0.97 6.25
C ILE A 445 -16.67 -0.26 7.12
N PRO A 446 -15.65 -0.85 7.79
CA PRO A 446 -15.84 -2.03 8.63
C PRO A 446 -16.88 -1.82 9.75
N ALA A 447 -17.70 -2.83 10.03
CA ALA A 447 -18.74 -2.76 11.05
C ALA A 447 -18.21 -2.40 12.44
N ASP A 448 -17.09 -2.98 12.81
CA ASP A 448 -16.39 -2.69 14.08
C ASP A 448 -16.09 -1.21 14.31
N GLU A 449 -15.86 -0.45 13.22
CA GLU A 449 -15.57 0.99 13.35
C GLU A 449 -16.80 1.76 13.84
N PHE A 450 -18.01 1.36 13.43
CA PHE A 450 -19.25 2.01 13.91
C PHE A 450 -19.54 1.70 15.38
N GLU A 451 -19.10 0.54 15.87
CA GLU A 451 -19.22 0.18 17.29
C GLU A 451 -18.20 0.94 18.15
N LYS A 452 -16.94 1.03 17.69
CA LYS A 452 -15.83 1.64 18.44
C LYS A 452 -15.80 3.15 18.34
N ASN A 453 -16.37 3.73 17.27
CA ASN A 453 -16.36 5.16 16.97
C ASN A 453 -17.77 5.66 16.60
N PRO A 454 -18.65 5.90 17.59
CA PRO A 454 -20.05 6.29 17.34
C PRO A 454 -20.22 7.59 16.54
N VAL A 455 -19.19 8.42 16.45
CA VAL A 455 -19.22 9.72 15.73
C VAL A 455 -18.71 9.64 14.31
N ILE A 456 -18.34 8.47 13.81
CA ILE A 456 -17.77 8.30 12.46
C ILE A 456 -18.69 8.82 11.34
N GLY A 457 -20.00 8.76 11.54
CA GLY A 457 -21.00 9.20 10.58
C GLY A 457 -21.68 8.06 9.82
N ASP A 458 -21.93 8.29 8.54
CA ASP A 458 -22.67 7.36 7.68
C ASP A 458 -21.74 6.31 7.04
N GLN A 459 -22.31 5.15 6.72
CA GLN A 459 -21.68 4.16 5.84
C GLN A 459 -21.59 4.70 4.40
N ASN A 460 -20.69 4.14 3.58
CA ASN A 460 -20.62 4.44 2.16
C ASN A 460 -21.95 4.10 1.47
N PRO A 461 -22.39 4.91 0.49
CA PRO A 461 -23.60 4.62 -0.27
C PRO A 461 -23.57 3.22 -0.89
N GLY A 462 -24.69 2.53 -0.87
CA GLY A 462 -24.81 1.15 -1.37
C GLY A 462 -24.56 0.07 -0.31
N TYR A 463 -24.04 0.43 0.87
CA TYR A 463 -23.68 -0.52 1.94
C TYR A 463 -24.47 -0.28 3.22
N SER A 464 -24.69 -1.36 4.00
CA SER A 464 -25.19 -1.28 5.37
C SER A 464 -24.05 -1.16 6.39
N LYS A 465 -24.38 -0.74 7.61
CA LYS A 465 -23.40 -0.68 8.71
C LYS A 465 -23.09 -2.05 9.32
N ASN A 466 -23.93 -3.04 9.02
CA ASN A 466 -23.87 -4.41 9.54
C ASN A 466 -23.63 -5.40 8.41
#